data_7fe522ae7ebd78e1d6ad6b9dd69fabf0
#
_entry.id   7fe522ae7ebd78e1d6ad6b9dd69fabf0
#
_cell.length_a   1.000
_cell.length_b   1.000
_cell.length_c   1.000
_cell.angle_alpha   90.00
_cell.angle_beta   90.00
_cell.angle_gamma   90.00
#
_symmetry.space_group_name_H-M   'P 1'
#
loop_
_entity.id
_entity.type
_entity.pdbx_description
1 polymer ?
#
loop_
_entity_poly.entity_id
_entity_poly.type
_entity_poly.pdbx_seq_one_letter_code
_entity_poly.pdbx_strand_id
1 'polypeptide(L)'
;FYMSNICPQNQKLNRDDWGDLEELCRSWARKYGTVYIACGPIYDKKQPKRIGEHRVAVPDRFFKVVLIYNRKSPIAMGFLFDNKAHHQALEKYMVSVDSVEKVTGMDFFSKLPDDVENQIEADIPALPSGR
;
A
#
# COMPACT_ATOMS: atom_id res chain seq x y z
N PHE A 1 -21.30 3.38 -0.77
CA PHE A 1 -20.13 4.24 -0.86
C PHE A 1 -20.31 5.42 0.08
N TYR A 2 -19.44 5.48 1.06
CA TYR A 2 -19.51 6.47 2.14
C TYR A 2 -18.47 7.56 1.95
N MET A 3 -18.84 8.81 2.18
CA MET A 3 -17.94 9.96 2.04
C MET A 3 -16.73 9.88 2.98
N SER A 4 -16.86 9.21 4.12
CA SER A 4 -15.75 9.00 5.06
C SER A 4 -14.63 8.15 4.49
N ASN A 5 -14.87 7.39 3.42
CA ASN A 5 -13.87 6.54 2.78
C ASN A 5 -13.21 7.21 1.57
N ILE A 6 -13.49 8.50 1.34
CA ILE A 6 -12.94 9.24 0.22
C ILE A 6 -11.80 10.12 0.69
N CYS A 7 -10.64 9.95 0.05
CA CYS A 7 -9.46 10.80 0.26
C CYS A 7 -9.05 11.43 -1.05
N PRO A 8 -8.78 12.74 -1.09
CA PRO A 8 -8.27 13.37 -2.31
C PRO A 8 -6.91 12.78 -2.69
N GLN A 9 -6.84 12.19 -3.87
CA GLN A 9 -5.61 11.61 -4.42
C GLN A 9 -5.29 12.32 -5.74
N ASN A 10 -3.99 12.57 -5.98
CA ASN A 10 -3.53 13.14 -7.23
C ASN A 10 -3.99 12.25 -8.40
N GLN A 11 -4.60 12.84 -9.42
CA GLN A 11 -5.19 12.10 -10.53
C GLN A 11 -4.17 11.28 -11.30
N LYS A 12 -2.97 11.83 -11.51
CA LYS A 12 -1.91 11.10 -12.23
C LYS A 12 -1.38 9.94 -11.39
N LEU A 13 -1.23 10.10 -10.08
CA LEU A 13 -0.87 9.01 -9.19
C LEU A 13 -1.93 7.90 -9.25
N ASN A 14 -3.21 8.25 -9.14
CA ASN A 14 -4.31 7.30 -9.17
C ASN A 14 -4.35 6.51 -10.47
N ARG A 15 -4.22 7.21 -11.60
CA ARG A 15 -4.30 6.61 -12.93
C ARG A 15 -3.05 5.78 -13.28
N ASP A 16 -1.87 6.28 -12.91
CA ASP A 16 -0.60 5.67 -13.32
C ASP A 16 -0.09 4.66 -12.27
N ASP A 17 0.77 5.08 -11.34
CA ASP A 17 1.50 4.15 -10.47
C ASP A 17 0.59 3.41 -9.48
N TRP A 18 -0.35 4.10 -8.85
CA TRP A 18 -1.30 3.47 -7.95
C TRP A 18 -2.21 2.49 -8.72
N GLY A 19 -2.68 2.91 -9.88
CA GLY A 19 -3.51 2.07 -10.75
C GLY A 19 -2.76 0.84 -11.26
N ASP A 20 -1.49 1.00 -11.62
CA ASP A 20 -0.64 -0.10 -12.05
C ASP A 20 -0.47 -1.14 -10.94
N LEU A 21 -0.28 -0.70 -9.70
CA LEU A 21 -0.19 -1.60 -8.57
C LEU A 21 -1.51 -2.33 -8.31
N GLU A 22 -2.64 -1.65 -8.42
CA GLU A 22 -3.95 -2.28 -8.30
C GLU A 22 -4.14 -3.39 -9.35
N GLU A 23 -3.72 -3.14 -10.60
CA GLU A 23 -3.81 -4.13 -11.67
C GLU A 23 -2.90 -5.32 -11.39
N LEU A 24 -1.69 -5.08 -10.91
CA LEU A 24 -0.78 -6.15 -10.48
C LEU A 24 -1.38 -7.00 -9.36
N CYS A 25 -2.02 -6.38 -8.38
CA CYS A 25 -2.67 -7.10 -7.28
C CYS A 25 -3.75 -8.04 -7.81
N ARG A 26 -4.54 -7.59 -8.80
CA ARG A 26 -5.54 -8.45 -9.44
C ARG A 26 -4.88 -9.63 -10.17
N SER A 27 -3.77 -9.38 -10.86
CA SER A 27 -3.00 -10.42 -11.55
C SER A 27 -2.44 -11.44 -10.57
N TRP A 28 -1.91 -11.00 -9.46
CA TRP A 28 -1.40 -11.88 -8.41
C TRP A 28 -2.50 -12.73 -7.80
N ALA A 29 -3.68 -12.15 -7.58
CA ALA A 29 -4.83 -12.91 -7.07
C ALA A 29 -5.23 -14.04 -8.02
N ARG A 30 -5.21 -13.77 -9.33
CA ARG A 30 -5.49 -14.80 -10.35
C ARG A 30 -4.41 -15.89 -10.38
N LYS A 31 -3.14 -15.48 -10.21
CA LYS A 31 -1.98 -16.39 -10.34
C LYS A 31 -1.76 -17.22 -9.07
N TYR A 32 -1.86 -16.60 -7.91
CA TYR A 32 -1.49 -17.24 -6.62
C TYR A 32 -2.69 -17.63 -5.76
N GLY A 33 -3.88 -17.20 -6.11
CA GLY A 33 -5.13 -17.54 -5.46
C GLY A 33 -5.60 -16.49 -4.46
N THR A 34 -4.87 -16.29 -3.35
CA THR A 34 -5.30 -15.38 -2.29
C THR A 34 -4.30 -14.25 -2.11
N VAL A 35 -4.79 -13.01 -2.15
CA VAL A 35 -4.00 -11.80 -1.88
C VAL A 35 -4.76 -10.95 -0.87
N TYR A 36 -4.10 -10.57 0.22
CA TYR A 36 -4.64 -9.66 1.21
C TYR A 36 -4.02 -8.28 1.02
N ILE A 37 -4.84 -7.25 1.02
CA ILE A 37 -4.41 -5.88 0.76
C ILE A 37 -4.95 -4.96 1.85
N ALA A 38 -4.06 -4.17 2.44
CA ALA A 38 -4.43 -3.05 3.29
C ALA A 38 -3.88 -1.78 2.66
N CYS A 39 -4.67 -0.72 2.58
CA CYS A 39 -4.22 0.55 2.03
C CYS A 39 -4.93 1.71 2.71
N GLY A 40 -4.31 2.88 2.66
CA GLY A 40 -4.89 4.06 3.26
C GLY A 40 -4.03 5.30 3.11
N PRO A 41 -4.52 6.42 3.62
CA PRO A 41 -3.82 7.70 3.56
C PRO A 41 -2.85 7.86 4.72
N ILE A 42 -1.83 8.70 4.53
CA ILE A 42 -0.88 9.12 5.55
C ILE A 42 -0.87 10.64 5.59
N TYR A 43 -1.07 11.21 6.77
CA TYR A 43 -1.05 12.65 7.01
C TYR A 43 0.20 12.98 7.83
N ASP A 44 1.23 13.52 7.18
CA ASP A 44 2.50 13.84 7.84
C ASP A 44 2.44 15.16 8.61
N LYS A 45 1.55 16.07 8.18
CA LYS A 45 1.41 17.41 8.77
C LYS A 45 0.39 17.40 9.90
N LYS A 46 0.66 18.15 10.96
CA LYS A 46 -0.30 18.34 12.06
C LYS A 46 -1.59 18.99 11.55
N GLN A 47 -1.46 19.91 10.59
CA GLN A 47 -2.60 20.55 9.93
C GLN A 47 -2.52 20.24 8.44
N PRO A 48 -3.18 19.17 7.99
CA PRO A 48 -3.13 18.80 6.58
C PRO A 48 -3.83 19.85 5.72
N LYS A 49 -3.39 19.94 4.46
CA LYS A 49 -4.07 20.76 3.47
C LYS A 49 -5.51 20.27 3.32
N ARG A 50 -6.43 21.23 3.21
CA ARG A 50 -7.86 20.92 3.02
C ARG A 50 -8.36 21.55 1.73
N ILE A 51 -9.25 20.85 1.06
CA ILE A 51 -9.81 21.30 -0.22
C ILE A 51 -11.32 21.15 -0.22
N GLY A 52 -11.95 21.93 -1.11
CA GLY A 52 -13.38 21.86 -1.34
C GLY A 52 -14.21 22.54 -0.28
N GLU A 53 -15.51 22.57 -0.51
CA GLU A 53 -16.51 23.22 0.34
C GLU A 53 -16.54 22.61 1.74
N HIS A 54 -16.37 21.29 1.83
CA HIS A 54 -16.39 20.57 3.09
C HIS A 54 -15.03 20.46 3.77
N ARG A 55 -14.02 21.15 3.25
CA ARG A 55 -12.66 21.18 3.80
C ARG A 55 -12.08 19.80 4.06
N VAL A 56 -12.17 18.92 3.07
CA VAL A 56 -11.66 17.56 3.15
C VAL A 56 -10.14 17.58 3.23
N ALA A 57 -9.58 16.87 4.20
CA ALA A 57 -8.13 16.80 4.39
C ALA A 57 -7.46 16.04 3.22
N VAL A 58 -6.33 16.59 2.73
CA VAL A 58 -5.56 16.00 1.64
C VAL A 58 -4.38 15.23 2.24
N PRO A 59 -4.29 13.92 2.03
CA PRO A 59 -3.16 13.14 2.52
C PRO A 59 -1.85 13.56 1.85
N ASP A 60 -0.76 13.48 2.60
CA ASP A 60 0.59 13.71 2.06
C ASP A 60 1.10 12.50 1.30
N ARG A 61 0.77 11.31 1.78
CA ARG A 61 1.19 10.03 1.19
C ARG A 61 0.07 9.01 1.27
N PHE A 62 0.25 7.94 0.52
CA PHE A 62 -0.61 6.75 0.60
C PHE A 62 0.26 5.53 0.83
N PHE A 63 -0.26 4.57 1.60
CA PHE A 63 0.41 3.28 1.77
C PHE A 63 -0.44 2.17 1.15
N LYS A 64 0.24 1.11 0.74
CA LYS A 64 -0.39 -0.15 0.39
C LYS A 64 0.49 -1.28 0.90
N VAL A 65 -0.10 -2.23 1.61
CA VAL A 65 0.58 -3.43 2.09
C VAL A 65 -0.11 -4.62 1.45
N VAL A 66 0.67 -5.48 0.82
CA VAL A 66 0.15 -6.62 0.06
C VAL A 66 0.77 -7.89 0.61
N LEU A 67 -0.07 -8.87 0.95
CA LEU A 67 0.36 -10.21 1.32
C LEU A 67 -0.15 -11.19 0.26
N ILE A 68 0.78 -11.78 -0.49
CA ILE A 68 0.47 -12.91 -1.36
C ILE A 68 0.59 -14.15 -0.50
N TYR A 69 -0.53 -14.76 -0.18
CA TYR A 69 -0.57 -15.93 0.68
C TYR A 69 -0.33 -17.20 -0.13
N ASN A 70 0.90 -17.70 -0.05
CA ASN A 70 1.28 -18.99 -0.59
C ASN A 70 1.69 -19.84 0.61
N ARG A 71 1.08 -21.02 0.80
CA ARG A 71 1.33 -21.90 1.95
C ARG A 71 2.82 -22.24 2.13
N LYS A 72 3.58 -22.28 1.03
CA LYS A 72 5.00 -22.62 1.05
C LYS A 72 5.90 -21.41 1.28
N SER A 73 5.53 -20.27 0.72
CA SER A 73 6.38 -19.06 0.73
C SER A 73 5.51 -17.81 0.68
N PRO A 74 4.92 -17.36 1.80
CA PRO A 74 4.17 -16.11 1.78
C PRO A 74 5.09 -14.94 1.48
N ILE A 75 4.61 -13.99 0.68
CA ILE A 75 5.35 -12.79 0.28
C ILE A 75 4.59 -11.56 0.77
N ALA A 76 5.23 -10.72 1.56
CA ALA A 76 4.67 -9.47 2.04
C ALA A 76 5.44 -8.29 1.43
N MET A 77 4.71 -7.31 0.93
CA MET A 77 5.28 -6.13 0.29
C MET A 77 4.64 -4.86 0.86
N GLY A 78 5.46 -3.84 1.09
CA GLY A 78 4.98 -2.52 1.46
C GLY A 78 5.28 -1.53 0.35
N PHE A 79 4.39 -0.55 0.18
CA PHE A 79 4.56 0.53 -0.79
C PHE A 79 4.18 1.85 -0.13
N LEU A 80 5.00 2.87 -0.37
CA LEU A 80 4.71 4.23 0.06
C LEU A 80 4.74 5.14 -1.17
N PHE A 81 3.64 5.85 -1.40
CA PHE A 81 3.48 6.78 -2.52
C PHE A 81 3.29 8.19 -2.00
N ASP A 82 4.04 9.14 -2.51
CA ASP A 82 3.72 10.55 -2.31
C ASP A 82 2.46 10.90 -3.09
N ASN A 83 1.61 11.76 -2.54
CA ASN A 83 0.39 12.19 -3.23
C ASN A 83 0.73 13.25 -4.28
N LYS A 84 1.49 12.86 -5.29
CA LYS A 84 2.01 13.71 -6.36
C LYS A 84 2.02 12.97 -7.69
N ALA A 85 2.07 13.74 -8.78
CA ALA A 85 2.26 13.21 -10.12
C ALA A 85 3.74 12.89 -10.33
N HIS A 86 4.20 11.75 -9.80
CA HIS A 86 5.59 11.32 -9.90
C HIS A 86 5.65 9.86 -10.38
N HIS A 87 5.73 9.71 -11.71
CA HIS A 87 5.74 8.38 -12.31
C HIS A 87 7.14 7.76 -12.26
N GLN A 88 7.22 6.57 -11.68
CA GLN A 88 8.46 5.77 -11.64
C GLN A 88 8.12 4.29 -11.52
N ALA A 89 9.12 3.42 -11.68
CA ALA A 89 8.91 1.98 -11.55
C ALA A 89 8.39 1.64 -10.15
N LEU A 90 7.49 0.66 -10.05
CA LEU A 90 6.86 0.28 -8.78
C LEU A 90 7.88 -0.13 -7.71
N GLU A 91 9.01 -0.72 -8.12
CA GLU A 91 10.09 -1.12 -7.22
C GLU A 91 10.67 0.07 -6.44
N LYS A 92 10.58 1.27 -6.98
CA LYS A 92 11.06 2.49 -6.31
C LYS A 92 10.20 2.90 -5.11
N TYR A 93 8.95 2.44 -5.06
CA TYR A 93 8.03 2.70 -3.95
C TYR A 93 8.08 1.62 -2.87
N MET A 94 8.74 0.48 -3.15
CA MET A 94 8.75 -0.66 -2.24
C MET A 94 9.56 -0.37 -0.99
N VAL A 95 8.95 -0.71 0.15
CA VAL A 95 9.59 -0.68 1.47
C VAL A 95 9.20 -1.96 2.20
N SER A 96 9.82 -2.24 3.34
CA SER A 96 9.38 -3.36 4.16
C SER A 96 8.03 -3.05 4.80
N VAL A 97 7.26 -4.08 5.13
CA VAL A 97 6.00 -3.91 5.85
C VAL A 97 6.25 -3.25 7.21
N ASP A 98 7.36 -3.61 7.88
CA ASP A 98 7.78 -2.96 9.14
C ASP A 98 7.90 -1.44 8.99
N SER A 99 8.44 -0.97 7.86
CA SER A 99 8.55 0.47 7.59
C SER A 99 7.18 1.14 7.49
N VAL A 100 6.22 0.48 6.85
CA VAL A 100 4.85 0.99 6.76
C VAL A 100 4.19 1.00 8.15
N GLU A 101 4.42 -0.03 8.95
CA GLU A 101 3.90 -0.11 10.32
C GLU A 101 4.43 1.03 11.20
N LYS A 102 5.71 1.38 11.06
CA LYS A 102 6.30 2.51 11.80
C LYS A 102 5.65 3.84 11.44
N VAL A 103 5.37 4.04 10.14
CA VAL A 103 4.79 5.29 9.65
C VAL A 103 3.32 5.40 10.03
N THR A 104 2.57 4.30 9.97
CA THR A 104 1.11 4.30 10.17
C THR A 104 0.71 4.02 11.61
N GLY A 105 1.57 3.38 12.40
CA GLY A 105 1.23 2.89 13.74
C GLY A 105 0.31 1.67 13.73
N MET A 106 0.12 1.04 12.58
CA MET A 106 -0.73 -0.14 12.43
C MET A 106 0.10 -1.42 12.46
N ASP A 107 -0.53 -2.52 12.92
CA ASP A 107 0.04 -3.86 12.88
C ASP A 107 -0.69 -4.67 11.83
N PHE A 108 -0.01 -4.96 10.73
CA PHE A 108 -0.57 -5.73 9.63
C PHE A 108 -0.32 -7.22 9.83
N PHE A 109 -1.26 -8.06 9.35
CA PHE A 109 -1.13 -9.50 9.34
C PHE A 109 -0.89 -10.13 10.72
N SER A 110 -1.47 -9.53 11.76
CA SER A 110 -1.30 -9.96 13.15
C SER A 110 -1.76 -11.40 13.43
N LYS A 111 -2.52 -12.00 12.53
CA LYS A 111 -2.99 -13.39 12.66
C LYS A 111 -2.00 -14.42 12.16
N LEU A 112 -0.90 -13.98 11.52
CA LEU A 112 0.17 -14.90 11.12
C LEU A 112 0.98 -15.32 12.34
N PRO A 113 1.60 -16.53 12.34
CA PRO A 113 2.56 -16.89 13.38
C PRO A 113 3.68 -15.85 13.48
N ASP A 114 4.07 -15.48 14.70
CA ASP A 114 5.01 -14.38 14.93
C ASP A 114 6.35 -14.54 14.18
N ASP A 115 6.88 -15.74 14.11
CA ASP A 115 8.13 -16.01 13.40
C ASP A 115 8.01 -15.78 11.90
N VAL A 116 6.89 -16.20 11.29
CA VAL A 116 6.60 -15.97 9.88
C VAL A 116 6.38 -14.47 9.62
N GLU A 117 5.56 -13.82 10.46
CA GLU A 117 5.28 -12.39 10.35
C GLU A 117 6.57 -11.57 10.43
N ASN A 118 7.41 -11.82 11.45
CA ASN A 118 8.66 -11.10 11.64
C ASN A 118 9.60 -11.26 10.45
N GLN A 119 9.67 -12.45 9.87
CA GLN A 119 10.54 -12.71 8.73
C GLN A 119 10.07 -11.98 7.47
N ILE A 120 8.80 -12.09 7.12
CA ILE A 120 8.30 -11.53 5.87
C ILE A 120 8.10 -10.02 5.93
N GLU A 121 7.79 -9.46 7.10
CA GLU A 121 7.56 -8.02 7.24
C GLU A 121 8.85 -7.21 7.28
N ALA A 122 9.96 -7.82 7.67
CA ALA A 122 11.26 -7.16 7.70
C ALA A 122 11.91 -7.06 6.32
N ASP A 123 11.50 -7.88 5.37
CA ASP A 123 12.14 -7.99 4.06
C ASP A 123 11.50 -7.09 3.01
N ILE A 124 12.32 -6.70 2.02
CA ILE A 124 11.83 -6.07 0.79
C ILE A 124 12.04 -7.09 -0.32
N PRO A 125 11.00 -7.87 -0.68
CA PRO A 125 11.16 -8.90 -1.70
C PRO A 125 11.25 -8.30 -3.10
N ALA A 126 11.70 -9.10 -4.06
CA ALA A 126 11.59 -8.73 -5.47
C ALA A 126 10.10 -8.67 -5.86
N LEU A 127 9.75 -7.73 -6.74
CA LEU A 127 8.38 -7.58 -7.21
C LEU A 127 8.00 -8.80 -8.06
N PRO A 128 6.99 -9.60 -7.63
CA PRO A 128 6.59 -10.76 -8.42
C PRO A 128 5.99 -10.37 -9.77
N SER A 129 6.21 -11.21 -10.78
CA SER A 129 5.59 -11.01 -12.09
C SER A 129 4.08 -11.22 -12.00
N GLY A 130 3.33 -10.37 -12.70
CA GLY A 130 1.87 -10.51 -12.85
C GLY A 130 1.44 -11.45 -13.97
N ARG A 131 2.41 -12.05 -14.66
CA ARG A 131 2.14 -12.93 -15.81
C ARG A 131 2.11 -14.40 -15.43
#